data_527f9d197d866d235f6971a4fd447187
#
_entry.id   527f9d197d866d235f6971a4fd447187
#
_cell.length_a   1.000
_cell.length_b   1.000
_cell.length_c   1.000
_cell.angle_alpha   90.00
_cell.angle_beta   90.00
_cell.angle_gamma   90.00
#
_symmetry.space_group_name_H-M   'P 1'
#
loop_
_entity.id
_entity.type
_entity.pdbx_description
1 polymer ?
#
loop_
_entity_poly.entity_id
_entity_poly.type
_entity_poly.pdbx_seq_one_letter_code
_entity_poly.pdbx_strand_id
1 'polypeptide(L)'
;MFIGPPHAEAKELKKVGRIGESVRLVCPVSGYPKPMVEWRKNGEKIDFMWDRHRTGGRSLKIKDVTEDDTGIFSCKGINGFGSVEVRIELIIVGE
;
A
#
# COMPACT_ATOMS: atom_id res chain seq x y z
N MET A 1 20.24 -7.66 -15.94
CA MET A 1 19.28 -6.73 -15.35
C MET A 1 18.42 -6.15 -16.44
N PHE A 2 17.11 -6.16 -16.23
CA PHE A 2 16.18 -5.64 -17.23
C PHE A 2 15.71 -4.26 -16.84
N ILE A 3 15.78 -3.35 -17.78
CA ILE A 3 15.21 -2.01 -17.65
C ILE A 3 13.86 -2.02 -18.31
N GLY A 4 12.83 -1.62 -17.58
CA GLY A 4 11.47 -1.61 -18.12
C GLY A 4 10.45 -1.22 -17.07
N PRO A 5 9.15 -1.40 -17.39
CA PRO A 5 8.11 -1.03 -16.45
C PRO A 5 8.13 -1.93 -15.20
N PRO A 6 7.59 -1.44 -14.09
CA PRO A 6 7.56 -2.24 -12.87
C PRO A 6 6.59 -3.41 -12.97
N HIS A 7 6.83 -4.41 -12.13
CA HIS A 7 6.01 -5.61 -12.05
C HIS A 7 5.44 -5.75 -10.65
N ALA A 8 4.27 -6.39 -10.53
CA ALA A 8 3.69 -6.73 -9.25
C ALA A 8 3.62 -8.26 -9.13
N GLU A 9 4.01 -8.79 -7.97
CA GLU A 9 3.90 -10.23 -7.71
C GLU A 9 2.45 -10.67 -7.57
N ALA A 10 1.60 -9.77 -7.09
CA ALA A 10 0.17 -10.00 -6.99
C ALA A 10 -0.52 -8.66 -7.19
N LYS A 11 -1.70 -8.67 -7.80
CA LYS A 11 -2.44 -7.43 -8.05
C LYS A 11 -3.60 -7.24 -7.09
N GLU A 12 -3.98 -8.28 -6.35
CA GLU A 12 -5.03 -8.20 -5.34
C GLU A 12 -4.59 -9.00 -4.12
N LEU A 13 -4.66 -8.36 -2.97
CA LEU A 13 -4.23 -8.94 -1.71
C LEU A 13 -5.26 -8.62 -0.63
N LYS A 14 -5.23 -9.41 0.45
CA LYS A 14 -6.04 -9.15 1.64
C LYS A 14 -5.14 -9.13 2.85
N LYS A 15 -5.47 -8.26 3.80
CA LYS A 15 -4.75 -8.15 5.06
C LYS A 15 -5.75 -8.00 6.17
N VAL A 16 -5.57 -8.75 7.25
CA VAL A 16 -6.43 -8.66 8.44
C VAL A 16 -5.62 -8.07 9.56
N GLY A 17 -6.18 -7.09 10.25
CA GLY A 17 -5.58 -6.48 11.42
C GLY A 17 -6.58 -6.43 12.57
N ARG A 18 -6.07 -6.22 13.79
CA ARG A 18 -6.90 -6.12 14.98
C ARG A 18 -6.94 -4.69 15.48
N ILE A 19 -8.10 -4.29 15.97
CA ILE A 19 -8.29 -2.95 16.56
C ILE A 19 -7.19 -2.69 17.60
N GLY A 20 -6.58 -1.53 17.51
CA GLY A 20 -5.56 -1.07 18.43
C GLY A 20 -4.14 -1.43 18.06
N GLU A 21 -3.96 -2.36 17.12
CA GLU A 21 -2.63 -2.75 16.67
C GLU A 21 -2.16 -1.85 15.53
N SER A 22 -0.89 -1.99 15.19
CA SER A 22 -0.35 -1.37 13.98
C SER A 22 -0.39 -2.37 12.85
N VAL A 23 -0.73 -1.88 11.67
CA VAL A 23 -0.78 -2.72 10.46
C VAL A 23 0.22 -2.17 9.45
N ARG A 24 0.96 -3.06 8.83
CA ARG A 24 1.90 -2.69 7.78
C ARG A 24 1.46 -3.34 6.47
N LEU A 25 1.26 -2.50 5.47
CA LEU A 25 0.95 -2.95 4.11
C LEU A 25 2.20 -2.79 3.26
N VAL A 26 2.51 -3.81 2.49
CA VAL A 26 3.67 -3.77 1.59
C VAL A 26 3.19 -3.87 0.16
N CYS A 27 3.65 -2.95 -0.68
CA CYS A 27 3.33 -2.96 -2.10
C CYS A 27 4.29 -3.92 -2.80
N PRO A 28 3.80 -5.05 -3.33
CA PRO A 28 4.68 -6.08 -3.88
C PRO A 28 5.11 -5.75 -5.31
N VAL A 29 5.76 -4.61 -5.49
CA VAL A 29 6.23 -4.17 -6.80
C VAL A 29 7.74 -4.17 -6.84
N SER A 30 8.27 -4.42 -8.03
CA SER A 30 9.71 -4.39 -8.27
C SER A 30 9.96 -3.92 -9.69
N GLY A 31 11.18 -3.51 -9.95
CA GLY A 31 11.55 -3.07 -11.29
C GLY A 31 12.82 -2.27 -11.27
N TYR A 32 13.29 -1.98 -12.47
CA TYR A 32 14.49 -1.18 -12.64
C TYR A 32 14.26 -0.19 -13.79
N PRO A 33 14.35 1.10 -13.58
CA PRO A 33 14.69 1.77 -12.31
C PRO A 33 13.70 1.45 -11.18
N LYS A 34 14.18 1.58 -9.95
CA LYS A 34 13.37 1.29 -8.78
C LYS A 34 12.08 2.11 -8.78
N PRO A 35 10.91 1.47 -8.67
CA PRO A 35 9.64 2.21 -8.72
C PRO A 35 9.43 3.08 -7.50
N MET A 36 8.80 4.22 -7.71
CA MET A 36 8.24 5.01 -6.64
C MET A 36 6.85 4.48 -6.35
N VAL A 37 6.43 4.50 -5.10
CA VAL A 37 5.14 3.97 -4.70
C VAL A 37 4.24 5.08 -4.19
N GLU A 38 3.01 5.13 -4.73
CA GLU A 38 1.95 6.00 -4.25
C GLU A 38 0.87 5.14 -3.60
N TRP A 39 0.33 5.63 -2.50
CA TRP A 39 -0.73 4.93 -1.77
C TRP A 39 -2.04 5.72 -1.83
N ARG A 40 -3.15 4.98 -1.96
CA ARG A 40 -4.49 5.55 -1.89
C ARG A 40 -5.36 4.67 -0.99
N LYS A 41 -6.32 5.28 -0.33
CA LYS A 41 -7.33 4.57 0.43
C LYS A 41 -8.70 4.93 -0.13
N ASN A 42 -9.44 3.93 -0.59
CA ASN A 42 -10.76 4.14 -1.20
C ASN A 42 -10.72 5.21 -2.29
N GLY A 43 -9.61 5.24 -3.04
CA GLY A 43 -9.43 6.19 -4.13
C GLY A 43 -8.81 7.53 -3.75
N GLU A 44 -8.69 7.81 -2.46
CA GLU A 44 -8.10 9.08 -2.01
C GLU A 44 -6.62 8.93 -1.74
N LYS A 45 -5.85 9.90 -2.18
CA LYS A 45 -4.40 9.88 -1.99
C LYS A 45 -4.06 10.02 -0.51
N ILE A 46 -3.18 9.16 -0.03
CA ILE A 46 -2.65 9.23 1.32
C ILE A 46 -1.34 10.01 1.26
N ASP A 47 -1.24 11.06 2.05
CA ASP A 47 -0.03 11.84 2.11
C ASP A 47 0.47 11.93 3.57
N PHE A 48 1.57 12.62 3.76
CA PHE A 48 2.21 12.71 5.06
C PHE A 48 1.39 13.48 6.10
N MET A 49 0.28 14.09 5.70
CA MET A 49 -0.60 14.80 6.62
C MET A 49 -1.52 13.87 7.39
N TRP A 50 -1.59 12.61 7.01
CA TRP A 50 -2.41 11.62 7.71
C TRP A 50 -1.63 11.12 8.93
N ASP A 51 -2.01 11.61 10.11
CA ASP A 51 -1.24 11.41 11.36
C ASP A 51 -0.87 9.96 11.66
N ARG A 52 -1.78 9.03 11.39
CA ARG A 52 -1.55 7.62 11.74
C ARG A 52 -0.94 6.82 10.61
N HIS A 53 -0.67 7.44 9.48
CA HIS A 53 -0.14 6.76 8.30
C HIS A 53 1.29 7.21 8.05
N ARG A 54 2.17 6.24 7.84
CA ARG A 54 3.55 6.53 7.49
C ARG A 54 3.94 5.71 6.28
N THR A 55 4.48 6.38 5.28
CA THR A 55 4.97 5.70 4.10
C THR A 55 6.48 5.60 4.17
N GLY A 56 7.02 4.48 3.72
CA GLY A 56 8.46 4.29 3.66
C GLY A 56 8.78 3.27 2.59
N GLY A 57 9.47 3.70 1.54
CA GLY A 57 9.78 2.81 0.44
C GLY A 57 8.51 2.21 -0.14
N ARG A 58 8.35 0.90 -0.01
CA ARG A 58 7.20 0.18 -0.55
C ARG A 58 6.14 -0.11 0.50
N SER A 59 6.27 0.41 1.69
CA SER A 59 5.34 0.06 2.77
C SER A 59 4.56 1.25 3.27
N LEU A 60 3.40 0.94 3.84
CA LEU A 60 2.53 1.89 4.51
C LEU A 60 2.22 1.32 5.88
N LYS A 61 2.53 2.07 6.93
CA LYS A 61 2.24 1.66 8.30
C LYS A 61 1.09 2.49 8.83
N ILE A 62 0.09 1.81 9.40
CA ILE A 62 -1.07 2.45 10.01
C ILE A 62 -1.05 2.12 11.49
N LYS A 63 -1.00 3.14 12.34
CA LYS A 63 -0.96 2.95 13.79
C LYS A 63 -2.37 2.98 14.38
N ASP A 64 -2.54 2.24 15.46
CA ASP A 64 -3.76 2.29 16.28
C ASP A 64 -5.01 2.11 15.41
N VAL A 65 -5.05 1.02 14.64
CA VAL A 65 -6.14 0.82 13.70
C VAL A 65 -7.48 0.68 14.39
N THR A 66 -8.51 1.20 13.72
CA THR A 66 -9.89 1.10 14.15
C THR A 66 -10.71 0.52 13.01
N GLU A 67 -12.01 0.29 13.26
CA GLU A 67 -12.90 -0.22 12.21
C GLU A 67 -12.95 0.72 11.01
N ASP A 68 -12.75 2.01 11.22
CA ASP A 68 -12.76 2.99 10.13
C ASP A 68 -11.60 2.79 9.16
N ASP A 69 -10.57 2.05 9.57
CA ASP A 69 -9.42 1.79 8.70
C ASP A 69 -9.68 0.66 7.71
N THR A 70 -10.77 -0.08 7.89
CA THR A 70 -11.19 -1.10 6.92
C THR A 70 -11.48 -0.43 5.59
N GLY A 71 -10.97 -0.99 4.51
CA GLY A 71 -11.22 -0.44 3.19
C GLY A 71 -10.27 -1.00 2.16
N ILE A 72 -10.35 -0.43 0.96
CA ILE A 72 -9.52 -0.83 -0.16
C ILE A 72 -8.37 0.15 -0.28
N PHE A 73 -7.18 -0.33 0.03
CA PHE A 73 -5.96 0.43 -0.23
C PHE A 73 -5.43 0.03 -1.59
N SER A 74 -4.86 0.98 -2.30
CA SER A 74 -4.16 0.67 -3.53
C SER A 74 -2.79 1.31 -3.48
N CYS A 75 -1.83 0.62 -4.05
CA CYS A 75 -0.49 1.15 -4.22
C CYS A 75 -0.15 1.07 -5.70
N LYS A 76 0.54 2.09 -6.17
CA LYS A 76 0.94 2.18 -7.56
C LYS A 76 2.44 2.36 -7.61
N GLY A 77 3.11 1.43 -8.28
CA GLY A 77 4.54 1.53 -8.50
C GLY A 77 4.79 2.16 -9.85
N ILE A 78 5.60 3.19 -9.89
CA ILE A 78 5.84 4.00 -11.09
C ILE A 78 7.32 4.17 -11.30
N ASN A 79 7.78 3.92 -12.52
CA ASN A 79 9.12 4.35 -12.94
C ASN A 79 9.01 5.01 -14.31
N GLY A 80 10.13 5.36 -14.90
CA GLY A 80 10.10 6.09 -16.18
C GLY A 80 9.58 5.27 -17.37
N PHE A 81 9.31 3.97 -17.17
CA PHE A 81 8.89 3.08 -18.25
C PHE A 81 7.44 2.64 -18.11
N GLY A 82 6.80 2.93 -16.99
CA GLY A 82 5.40 2.57 -16.82
C GLY A 82 5.00 2.51 -15.36
N SER A 83 3.85 1.89 -15.12
CA SER A 83 3.32 1.77 -13.77
C SER A 83 2.53 0.47 -13.62
N VAL A 84 2.36 0.04 -12.36
CA VAL A 84 1.53 -1.11 -12.02
C VAL A 84 0.80 -0.81 -10.72
N GLU A 85 -0.46 -1.21 -10.64
CA GLU A 85 -1.28 -0.96 -9.47
C GLU A 85 -1.64 -2.26 -8.77
N VAL A 86 -1.62 -2.22 -7.44
CA VAL A 86 -1.98 -3.36 -6.59
C VAL A 86 -3.08 -2.90 -5.64
N ARG A 87 -4.11 -3.73 -5.46
CA ARG A 87 -5.20 -3.45 -4.53
C ARG A 87 -5.06 -4.36 -3.31
N ILE A 88 -5.17 -3.77 -2.14
CA ILE A 88 -5.05 -4.50 -0.88
C ILE A 88 -6.30 -4.21 -0.06
N GLU A 89 -7.11 -5.23 0.15
CA GLU A 89 -8.26 -5.09 1.03
C GLU A 89 -7.80 -5.25 2.47
N LEU A 90 -7.99 -4.22 3.27
CA LEU A 90 -7.66 -4.25 4.69
C LEU A 90 -8.94 -4.47 5.47
N ILE A 91 -8.95 -5.49 6.31
CA ILE A 91 -10.09 -5.83 7.15
C ILE A 91 -9.64 -5.72 8.60
N ILE A 92 -10.27 -4.84 9.35
CA ILE A 92 -9.97 -4.67 10.76
C ILE A 92 -11.04 -5.37 11.58
N VAL A 93 -10.61 -6.24 12.48
CA VAL A 93 -11.53 -7.02 13.30
C VAL A 93 -11.34 -6.64 14.75
N GLY A 94 -12.44 -6.75 15.49
CA GLY A 94 -12.42 -6.67 16.93
C GLY A 94 -11.87 -7.96 17.50
N GLU A 95 -11.83 -8.10 18.81
CA GLU A 95 -11.33 -9.31 19.41
C GLU A 95 -12.29 -10.46 19.32
#